data_24d535e1ce961d65bd77a7238a17578f
#
_entry.id   24d535e1ce961d65bd77a7238a17578f
#
_cell.length_a   1.000
_cell.length_b   1.000
_cell.length_c   1.000
_cell.angle_alpha   90.00
_cell.angle_beta   90.00
_cell.angle_gamma   90.00
#
_symmetry.space_group_name_H-M   'P 1'
#
loop_
_entity.id
_entity.type
_entity.pdbx_description
1 polymer ?
#
loop_
_entity_poly.entity_id
_entity_poly.type
_entity_poly.pdbx_seq_one_letter_code
_entity_poly.pdbx_strand_id
1 'polypeptide(L)'
;MSLLPETLFDEAKAHLRRIEAQHGVRILYASEAGSRSWGFASPDADVDVRFIYVRPIKHYLRLTPEGEMLESQEDPLWDIKGWDLRHVLKSLRDGDTTLVQWLYSPIVYRNHPLFLTKMRKLLDRAHPLARLYWSYRSTAQAHHAMSLRKSQFVSFKRLI
;
A
#
# COMPACT_ATOMS: atom_id res chain seq x y z
N MET A 1 22.83 3.54 -0.44
CA MET A 1 22.66 2.06 -0.41
C MET A 1 21.23 1.78 -0.81
N SER A 2 20.97 1.01 -1.86
CA SER A 2 19.60 0.65 -2.28
C SER A 2 18.96 -0.19 -1.18
N LEU A 3 17.75 0.16 -0.73
CA LEU A 3 16.99 -0.55 0.29
C LEU A 3 16.49 -1.93 -0.19
N LEU A 4 16.64 -2.20 -1.49
CA LEU A 4 16.25 -3.46 -2.14
C LEU A 4 17.32 -3.90 -3.16
N PRO A 5 17.56 -5.21 -3.32
CA PRO A 5 18.31 -5.74 -4.46
C PRO A 5 17.66 -5.33 -5.79
N GLU A 6 18.46 -5.02 -6.79
CA GLU A 6 17.99 -4.58 -8.11
C GLU A 6 17.11 -5.66 -8.79
N THR A 7 17.44 -6.93 -8.56
CA THR A 7 16.68 -8.08 -9.04
C THR A 7 15.22 -8.05 -8.55
N LEU A 8 15.00 -7.88 -7.25
CA LEU A 8 13.65 -7.81 -6.68
C LEU A 8 12.86 -6.58 -7.18
N PHE A 9 13.58 -5.48 -7.46
CA PHE A 9 12.96 -4.30 -8.02
C PHE A 9 12.43 -4.53 -9.45
N ASP A 10 13.18 -5.23 -10.28
CA ASP A 10 12.77 -5.56 -11.65
C ASP A 10 11.70 -6.65 -11.70
N GLU A 11 11.74 -7.61 -10.78
CA GLU A 11 10.70 -8.62 -10.60
C GLU A 11 9.37 -7.96 -10.18
N ALA A 12 9.39 -7.03 -9.23
CA ALA A 12 8.21 -6.26 -8.85
C ALA A 12 7.56 -5.55 -10.05
N LYS A 13 8.38 -4.90 -10.89
CA LYS A 13 7.89 -4.27 -12.12
C LYS A 13 7.32 -5.27 -13.13
N ALA A 14 7.88 -6.49 -13.20
CA ALA A 14 7.37 -7.55 -14.07
C ALA A 14 6.00 -8.04 -13.58
N HIS A 15 5.80 -8.22 -12.28
CA HIS A 15 4.49 -8.53 -11.67
C HIS A 15 3.47 -7.44 -11.99
N LEU A 16 3.82 -6.17 -11.80
CA LEU A 16 2.91 -5.05 -12.09
C LEU A 16 2.49 -5.01 -13.57
N ARG A 17 3.40 -5.29 -14.52
CA ARG A 17 3.06 -5.37 -15.96
C ARG A 17 2.11 -6.54 -16.25
N ARG A 18 2.29 -7.70 -15.61
CA ARG A 18 1.39 -8.85 -15.75
C ARG A 18 -0.03 -8.50 -15.25
N ILE A 19 -0.13 -7.87 -14.10
CA ILE A 19 -1.42 -7.44 -13.54
C ILE A 19 -2.13 -6.46 -14.48
N GLU A 20 -1.41 -5.49 -15.05
CA GLU A 20 -1.99 -4.56 -16.04
C GLU A 20 -2.57 -5.31 -17.25
N ALA A 21 -1.83 -6.29 -17.78
CA ALA A 21 -2.25 -7.08 -18.94
C ALA A 21 -3.45 -8.00 -18.62
N GLN A 22 -3.42 -8.68 -17.47
CA GLN A 22 -4.47 -9.62 -17.06
C GLN A 22 -5.80 -8.92 -16.76
N HIS A 23 -5.75 -7.77 -16.11
CA HIS A 23 -6.96 -7.08 -15.62
C HIS A 23 -7.38 -5.88 -16.50
N GLY A 24 -6.62 -5.55 -17.53
CA GLY A 24 -6.91 -4.40 -18.39
C GLY A 24 -6.93 -3.08 -17.64
N VAL A 25 -6.08 -2.95 -16.63
CA VAL A 25 -5.97 -1.74 -15.78
C VAL A 25 -4.68 -0.98 -16.09
N ARG A 26 -4.59 0.26 -15.64
CA ARG A 26 -3.36 1.06 -15.68
C ARG A 26 -2.91 1.41 -14.27
N ILE A 27 -1.70 0.98 -13.91
CA ILE A 27 -1.12 1.26 -12.60
C ILE A 27 -0.48 2.65 -12.62
N LEU A 28 -0.93 3.52 -11.72
CA LEU A 28 -0.46 4.90 -11.58
C LEU A 28 0.68 5.04 -10.57
N TYR A 29 0.67 4.19 -9.56
CA TYR A 29 1.65 4.22 -8.47
C TYR A 29 1.81 2.81 -7.90
N ALA A 30 3.04 2.46 -7.47
CA ALA A 30 3.30 1.25 -6.72
C ALA A 30 4.50 1.46 -5.80
N SER A 31 4.40 0.96 -4.57
CA SER A 31 5.43 1.06 -3.55
C SER A 31 5.51 -0.18 -2.68
N GLU A 32 6.61 -0.32 -1.96
CA GLU A 32 6.74 -1.26 -0.86
C GLU A 32 5.98 -0.76 0.37
N ALA A 33 5.26 -1.65 1.06
CA ALA A 33 4.46 -1.29 2.25
C ALA A 33 4.88 -2.02 3.53
N GLY A 34 5.51 -3.18 3.41
CA GLY A 34 5.84 -4.03 4.55
C GLY A 34 7.08 -3.60 5.33
N SER A 35 7.64 -4.56 6.07
CA SER A 35 8.82 -4.37 6.92
C SER A 35 10.03 -3.78 6.19
N ARG A 36 10.12 -4.01 4.87
CA ARG A 36 11.18 -3.45 4.02
C ARG A 36 11.10 -1.93 3.90
N SER A 37 9.89 -1.38 3.82
CA SER A 37 9.68 0.07 3.77
C SER A 37 10.13 0.79 5.06
N TRP A 38 10.14 0.06 6.17
CA TRP A 38 10.55 0.56 7.48
C TRP A 38 12.01 0.26 7.84
N GLY A 39 12.74 -0.49 6.99
CA GLY A 39 14.12 -0.89 7.23
C GLY A 39 14.31 -2.03 8.25
N PHE A 40 13.26 -2.78 8.58
CA PHE A 40 13.28 -3.90 9.55
C PHE A 40 13.13 -5.27 8.91
N ALA A 41 13.24 -5.37 7.60
CA ALA A 41 13.09 -6.63 6.90
C ALA A 41 14.16 -7.63 7.32
N SER A 42 13.73 -8.85 7.68
CA SER A 42 14.62 -10.01 7.74
C SER A 42 14.97 -10.46 6.31
N PRO A 43 16.07 -11.22 6.12
CA PRO A 43 16.41 -11.76 4.80
C PRO A 43 15.27 -12.53 4.13
N ASP A 44 14.45 -13.24 4.92
CA ASP A 44 13.34 -14.08 4.48
C ASP A 44 11.98 -13.33 4.49
N ALA A 45 11.99 -12.00 4.64
CA ALA A 45 10.75 -11.24 4.64
C ALA A 45 10.13 -11.24 3.23
N ASP A 46 8.81 -11.37 3.19
CA ASP A 46 7.99 -11.18 1.99
C ASP A 46 8.16 -9.78 1.40
N VAL A 47 7.83 -9.63 0.13
CA VAL A 47 7.84 -8.35 -0.59
C VAL A 47 6.40 -7.86 -0.69
N ASP A 48 6.10 -6.79 0.03
CA ASP A 48 4.75 -6.23 0.17
C ASP A 48 4.50 -5.13 -0.87
N VAL A 49 4.10 -5.49 -2.08
CA VAL A 49 3.82 -4.51 -3.13
C VAL A 49 2.40 -4.00 -3.01
N ARG A 50 2.27 -2.69 -2.88
CA ARG A 50 0.98 -1.99 -2.88
C ARG A 50 0.90 -1.07 -4.08
N PHE A 51 -0.22 -1.13 -4.83
CA PHE A 51 -0.35 -0.33 -6.03
C PHE A 51 -1.72 0.35 -6.14
N ILE A 52 -1.74 1.47 -6.86
CA ILE A 52 -2.94 2.25 -7.16
C ILE A 52 -3.17 2.21 -8.66
N TYR A 53 -4.36 1.82 -9.08
CA TYR A 53 -4.69 1.66 -10.48
C TYR A 53 -5.98 2.36 -10.89
N VAL A 54 -6.15 2.53 -12.19
CA VAL A 54 -7.41 2.98 -12.82
C VAL A 54 -7.85 1.96 -13.86
N ARG A 55 -9.17 1.84 -14.01
CA ARG A 55 -9.83 1.08 -15.07
C ARG A 55 -10.19 1.98 -16.26
N PRO A 56 -10.47 1.42 -17.44
CA PRO A 56 -11.10 2.17 -18.52
C PRO A 56 -12.41 2.82 -18.07
N ILE A 57 -12.71 4.02 -18.58
CA ILE A 57 -13.87 4.83 -18.15
C ILE A 57 -15.21 4.07 -18.16
N LYS A 58 -15.39 3.16 -19.12
CA LYS A 58 -16.59 2.31 -19.22
C LYS A 58 -16.88 1.50 -17.96
N HIS A 59 -15.86 1.13 -17.18
CA HIS A 59 -16.04 0.39 -15.93
C HIS A 59 -16.64 1.25 -14.82
N TYR A 60 -16.34 2.55 -14.82
CA TYR A 60 -16.89 3.48 -13.83
C TYR A 60 -18.32 3.91 -14.13
N LEU A 61 -18.80 3.68 -15.35
CA LEU A 61 -20.17 4.01 -15.79
C LEU A 61 -21.15 2.85 -15.64
N ARG A 62 -20.72 1.68 -15.16
CA ARG A 62 -21.58 0.53 -14.93
C ARG A 62 -22.48 0.74 -13.72
N LEU A 63 -23.73 0.23 -13.81
CA LEU A 63 -24.67 0.21 -12.68
C LEU A 63 -24.17 -0.68 -11.53
N THR A 64 -23.54 -1.80 -11.86
CA THR A 64 -22.90 -2.69 -10.87
C THR A 64 -21.40 -2.46 -10.91
N PRO A 65 -20.80 -1.88 -9.85
CA PRO A 65 -19.36 -1.69 -9.77
C PRO A 65 -18.63 -3.03 -9.71
N GLU A 66 -17.52 -3.15 -10.41
CA GLU A 66 -16.56 -4.24 -10.19
C GLU A 66 -15.80 -4.01 -8.87
N GLY A 67 -15.20 -5.09 -8.34
CA GLY A 67 -14.40 -5.00 -7.12
C GLY A 67 -13.33 -3.90 -7.19
N GLU A 68 -13.19 -3.15 -6.10
CA GLU A 68 -12.27 -2.01 -5.99
C GLU A 68 -10.84 -2.44 -5.59
N MET A 69 -10.60 -3.75 -5.42
CA MET A 69 -9.31 -4.32 -5.02
C MET A 69 -8.87 -5.41 -5.99
N LEU A 70 -7.57 -5.49 -6.22
CA LEU A 70 -6.90 -6.56 -6.95
C LEU A 70 -5.82 -7.16 -6.07
N GLU A 71 -5.71 -8.50 -6.07
CA GLU A 71 -4.69 -9.24 -5.33
C GLU A 71 -4.03 -10.24 -6.28
N SER A 72 -2.72 -10.48 -6.08
CA SER A 72 -1.99 -11.56 -6.72
C SER A 72 -1.29 -12.39 -5.65
N GLN A 73 -1.50 -13.71 -5.70
CA GLN A 73 -0.96 -14.69 -4.75
C GLN A 73 -0.20 -15.82 -5.48
N GLU A 74 0.39 -15.50 -6.63
CA GLU A 74 1.06 -16.50 -7.47
C GLU A 74 2.33 -17.08 -6.81
N ASP A 75 2.95 -16.33 -5.90
CA ASP A 75 4.19 -16.70 -5.22
C ASP A 75 4.11 -16.31 -3.74
N PRO A 76 4.45 -17.21 -2.80
CA PRO A 76 4.45 -16.91 -1.36
C PRO A 76 5.37 -15.76 -0.93
N LEU A 77 6.42 -15.47 -1.72
CA LEU A 77 7.34 -14.37 -1.45
C LEU A 77 6.69 -13.00 -1.72
N TRP A 78 5.62 -12.95 -2.54
CA TRP A 78 5.04 -11.71 -3.03
C TRP A 78 3.61 -11.51 -2.51
N ASP A 79 3.42 -10.55 -1.63
CA ASP A 79 2.09 -10.05 -1.25
C ASP A 79 1.75 -8.78 -2.05
N ILE A 80 1.07 -8.96 -3.18
CA ILE A 80 0.78 -7.89 -4.14
C ILE A 80 -0.71 -7.53 -4.08
N LYS A 81 -1.02 -6.30 -3.63
CA LYS A 81 -2.39 -5.80 -3.51
C LYS A 81 -2.53 -4.40 -4.10
N GLY A 82 -3.61 -4.20 -4.82
CA GLY A 82 -3.91 -2.92 -5.46
C GLY A 82 -5.29 -2.41 -5.16
N TRP A 83 -5.40 -1.08 -5.09
CA TRP A 83 -6.66 -0.37 -4.92
C TRP A 83 -7.00 0.47 -6.15
N ASP A 84 -8.26 0.40 -6.55
CA ASP A 84 -8.80 1.32 -7.55
C ASP A 84 -8.72 2.76 -7.04
N LEU A 85 -8.44 3.70 -7.93
CA LEU A 85 -8.31 5.12 -7.57
C LEU A 85 -9.57 5.66 -6.85
N ARG A 86 -10.77 5.17 -7.18
CA ARG A 86 -11.99 5.54 -6.46
C ARG A 86 -11.97 5.10 -5.00
N HIS A 87 -11.49 3.88 -4.74
CA HIS A 87 -11.31 3.38 -3.38
C HIS A 87 -10.29 4.23 -2.63
N VAL A 88 -9.15 4.51 -3.26
CA VAL A 88 -8.10 5.37 -2.70
C VAL A 88 -8.62 6.75 -2.32
N LEU A 89 -9.44 7.39 -3.18
CA LEU A 89 -10.01 8.71 -2.88
C LEU A 89 -11.04 8.67 -1.75
N LYS A 90 -11.79 7.58 -1.61
CA LYS A 90 -12.69 7.36 -0.46
C LYS A 90 -11.88 7.19 0.82
N SER A 91 -10.89 6.29 0.83
CA SER A 91 -9.99 6.06 1.97
C SER A 91 -9.28 7.35 2.39
N LEU A 92 -8.83 8.15 1.43
CA LEU A 92 -8.27 9.46 1.69
C LEU A 92 -9.26 10.37 2.44
N ARG A 93 -10.51 10.47 1.98
CA ARG A 93 -11.57 11.26 2.63
C ARG A 93 -11.86 10.75 4.04
N ASP A 94 -11.88 9.44 4.22
CA ASP A 94 -12.26 8.78 5.47
C ASP A 94 -11.11 8.71 6.49
N GLY A 95 -9.88 9.08 6.08
CA GLY A 95 -8.75 9.21 6.98
C GLY A 95 -7.97 7.91 7.22
N ASP A 96 -7.94 7.03 6.22
CA ASP A 96 -7.21 5.77 6.28
C ASP A 96 -5.69 6.01 6.28
N THR A 97 -5.03 5.60 7.35
CA THR A 97 -3.58 5.75 7.52
C THR A 97 -2.76 4.78 6.67
N THR A 98 -3.36 3.69 6.18
CA THR A 98 -2.70 2.73 5.29
C THR A 98 -2.23 3.41 4.01
N LEU A 99 -3.09 4.28 3.45
CA LEU A 99 -2.74 5.07 2.26
C LEU A 99 -1.57 6.01 2.51
N VAL A 100 -1.47 6.59 3.72
CA VAL A 100 -0.34 7.45 4.09
C VAL A 100 0.97 6.67 4.01
N GLN A 101 1.00 5.46 4.57
CA GLN A 101 2.18 4.59 4.53
C GLN A 101 2.61 4.30 3.08
N TRP A 102 1.67 3.98 2.19
CA TRP A 102 1.99 3.74 0.79
C TRP A 102 2.60 4.95 0.09
N LEU A 103 1.98 6.13 0.28
CA LEU A 103 2.41 7.37 -0.36
C LEU A 103 3.74 7.93 0.17
N TYR A 104 4.15 7.53 1.37
CA TYR A 104 5.41 7.95 1.99
C TYR A 104 6.47 6.84 2.06
N SER A 105 6.21 5.70 1.43
CA SER A 105 7.21 4.63 1.31
C SER A 105 8.49 5.15 0.65
N PRO A 106 9.67 4.82 1.19
CA PRO A 106 10.96 5.16 0.58
C PRO A 106 11.28 4.33 -0.66
N ILE A 107 10.56 3.20 -0.85
CA ILE A 107 10.77 2.27 -1.97
C ILE A 107 9.58 2.39 -2.92
N VAL A 108 9.81 2.99 -4.08
CA VAL A 108 8.78 3.24 -5.10
C VAL A 108 9.12 2.46 -6.36
N TYR A 109 8.28 1.48 -6.72
CA TYR A 109 8.43 0.64 -7.91
C TYR A 109 7.95 1.32 -9.19
N ARG A 110 6.86 2.10 -9.08
CA ARG A 110 6.28 2.86 -10.19
C ARG A 110 5.67 4.17 -9.69
N ASN A 111 5.89 5.24 -10.43
CA ASN A 111 5.22 6.52 -10.22
C ASN A 111 4.91 7.17 -11.57
N HIS A 112 3.63 7.29 -11.89
CA HIS A 112 3.21 8.09 -13.05
C HIS A 112 3.54 9.57 -12.79
N PRO A 113 4.02 10.33 -13.79
CA PRO A 113 4.39 11.72 -13.61
C PRO A 113 3.31 12.52 -12.86
N LEU A 114 3.72 13.28 -11.84
CA LEU A 114 2.88 14.13 -10.99
C LEU A 114 1.85 13.39 -10.11
N PHE A 115 1.66 12.07 -10.23
CA PHE A 115 0.65 11.36 -9.44
C PHE A 115 0.94 11.45 -7.95
N LEU A 116 2.11 11.04 -7.51
CA LEU A 116 2.51 11.05 -6.10
C LEU A 116 2.44 12.47 -5.50
N THR A 117 2.94 13.46 -6.25
CA THR A 117 2.89 14.87 -5.82
C THR A 117 1.44 15.35 -5.62
N LYS A 118 0.54 15.00 -6.54
CA LYS A 118 -0.88 15.37 -6.42
C LYS A 118 -1.55 14.66 -5.26
N MET A 119 -1.27 13.38 -5.07
CA MET A 119 -1.84 12.59 -3.98
C MET A 119 -1.39 13.09 -2.60
N ARG A 120 -0.10 13.43 -2.43
CA ARG A 120 0.41 14.02 -1.19
C ARG A 120 -0.24 15.39 -0.91
N LYS A 121 -0.40 16.25 -1.92
CA LYS A 121 -1.13 17.52 -1.76
C LYS A 121 -2.60 17.33 -1.38
N LEU A 122 -3.27 16.30 -1.91
CA LEU A 122 -4.64 15.97 -1.51
C LEU A 122 -4.68 15.46 -0.07
N LEU A 123 -3.73 14.62 0.31
CA LEU A 123 -3.58 14.12 1.67
C LEU A 123 -3.42 15.27 2.68
N ASP A 124 -2.52 16.22 2.41
CA ASP A 124 -2.27 17.38 3.27
C ASP A 124 -3.55 18.23 3.48
N ARG A 125 -4.42 18.30 2.46
CA ARG A 125 -5.69 19.01 2.54
C ARG A 125 -6.81 18.25 3.21
N ALA A 126 -6.85 16.92 3.01
CA ALA A 126 -7.94 16.05 3.47
C ALA A 126 -7.75 15.60 4.92
N HIS A 127 -6.53 15.57 5.42
CA HIS A 127 -6.20 15.05 6.74
C HIS A 127 -5.80 16.14 7.72
N PRO A 128 -6.74 16.62 8.56
CA PRO A 128 -6.37 17.35 9.77
C PRO A 128 -5.46 16.46 10.62
N LEU A 129 -4.34 16.99 11.10
CA LEU A 129 -3.37 16.28 11.98
C LEU A 129 -4.05 15.54 13.14
N ALA A 130 -5.14 16.09 13.65
CA ALA A 130 -5.94 15.47 14.72
C ALA A 130 -6.49 14.09 14.30
N ARG A 131 -6.97 13.92 13.05
CA ARG A 131 -7.54 12.64 12.58
C ARG A 131 -6.44 11.59 12.41
N LEU A 132 -5.30 11.95 11.87
CA LEU A 132 -4.12 11.09 11.80
C LEU A 132 -3.65 10.64 13.18
N TYR A 133 -3.55 11.59 14.13
CA TYR A 133 -3.20 11.28 15.52
C TYR A 133 -4.13 10.24 16.15
N TRP A 134 -5.44 10.41 16.02
CA TRP A 134 -6.40 9.48 16.59
C TRP A 134 -6.37 8.10 15.92
N SER A 135 -6.16 8.05 14.61
CA SER A 135 -6.03 6.79 13.88
C SER A 135 -4.77 6.02 14.31
N TYR A 136 -3.60 6.67 14.35
CA TYR A 136 -2.38 6.02 14.83
C TYR A 136 -2.48 5.60 16.29
N ARG A 137 -3.05 6.43 17.15
CA ARG A 137 -3.27 6.10 18.56
C ARG A 137 -4.15 4.86 18.73
N SER A 138 -5.27 4.77 18.00
CA SER A 138 -6.17 3.61 18.08
C SER A 138 -5.50 2.33 17.59
N THR A 139 -4.73 2.42 16.50
CA THR A 139 -3.94 1.30 15.98
C THR A 139 -2.89 0.84 16.99
N ALA A 140 -2.13 1.76 17.58
CA ALA A 140 -1.13 1.44 18.60
C ALA A 140 -1.75 0.79 19.85
N GLN A 141 -2.91 1.31 20.31
CA GLN A 141 -3.64 0.71 21.44
C GLN A 141 -4.14 -0.70 21.13
N ALA A 142 -4.68 -0.93 19.93
CA ALA A 142 -5.14 -2.25 19.50
C ALA A 142 -3.97 -3.26 19.44
N HIS A 143 -2.84 -2.88 18.84
CA HIS A 143 -1.65 -3.72 18.77
C HIS A 143 -1.07 -4.01 20.16
N HIS A 144 -0.99 -3.02 21.04
CA HIS A 144 -0.54 -3.19 22.42
C HIS A 144 -1.45 -4.17 23.19
N ALA A 145 -2.76 -4.02 23.11
CA ALA A 145 -3.72 -4.90 23.77
C ALA A 145 -3.64 -6.36 23.24
N MET A 146 -3.45 -6.54 21.93
CA MET A 146 -3.26 -7.87 21.32
C MET A 146 -1.93 -8.51 21.74
N SER A 147 -0.87 -7.73 21.85
CA SER A 147 0.46 -8.22 22.23
C SER A 147 0.50 -8.69 23.67
N LEU A 148 -0.12 -7.96 24.60
CA LEU A 148 -0.18 -8.34 26.01
C LEU A 148 -1.04 -9.57 26.28
N ARG A 149 -2.04 -9.85 25.43
CA ARG A 149 -2.92 -11.03 25.59
C ARG A 149 -2.31 -12.34 25.11
N LYS A 150 -1.31 -12.32 24.23
CA LYS A 150 -0.87 -13.53 23.50
C LYS A 150 0.50 -14.11 23.87
N SER A 151 1.39 -13.40 24.55
CA SER A 151 2.68 -13.95 24.97
C SER A 151 3.41 -13.09 25.98
N GLN A 152 4.30 -13.73 26.78
CA GLN A 152 5.28 -13.05 27.65
C GLN A 152 6.36 -12.32 26.84
N PHE A 153 6.46 -12.58 25.53
CA PHE A 153 7.43 -11.95 24.62
C PHE A 153 6.68 -11.25 23.50
N VAL A 154 6.87 -9.94 23.37
CA VAL A 154 6.32 -9.13 22.31
C VAL A 154 7.31 -9.09 21.16
N SER A 155 6.90 -9.52 19.96
CA SER A 155 7.73 -9.38 18.77
C SER A 155 7.99 -7.90 18.49
N PHE A 156 9.25 -7.52 18.24
CA PHE A 156 9.65 -6.17 17.88
C PHE A 156 8.83 -5.58 16.70
N LYS A 157 8.48 -6.43 15.72
CA LYS A 157 7.61 -6.09 14.58
C LYS A 157 6.20 -5.60 14.99
N ARG A 158 5.75 -5.84 16.22
CA ARG A 158 4.42 -5.43 16.74
C ARG A 158 4.47 -4.16 17.59
N LEU A 159 5.67 -3.67 17.92
CA LEU A 159 5.84 -2.48 18.73
C LEU A 159 6.02 -1.20 17.89
N ILE A 160 6.22 -1.35 16.59
CA ILE A 160 6.42 -0.30 15.61
C ILE A 160 5.24 -0.27 14.66
#